data_66856b85cdfe96d1812b7a25e95101de
#
_entry.id   66856b85cdfe96d1812b7a25e95101de
#
_cell.length_a   1.000
_cell.length_b   1.000
_cell.length_c   1.000
_cell.angle_alpha   90.00
_cell.angle_beta   90.00
_cell.angle_gamma   90.00
#
_symmetry.space_group_name_H-M   'P 1'
#
loop_
_entity.id
_entity.type
_entity.pdbx_description
1 polymer ?
#
loop_
_entity_poly.entity_id
_entity_poly.type
_entity_poly.pdbx_seq_one_letter_code
_entity_poly.pdbx_strand_id
1 'polypeptide(L)'
;MPTSKLITENDTVESHPRQFVQWLRDVAPYVHTFHNKTFVIACAGELIENGGLEDLVFDISLLKAMGMRIVFIPGARPQIEAQLALRQISSEFVNGIRVTNAATLEAVKEACGALRLSVEAAF
;
A
#
# COMPACT_ATOMS: atom_id res chain seq x y z
N MET A 1 -31.16 20.30 36.59
CA MET A 1 -29.71 20.08 36.72
C MET A 1 -29.43 18.63 36.33
N PRO A 2 -28.89 18.34 35.13
CA PRO A 2 -28.51 16.97 34.80
C PRO A 2 -27.13 16.68 35.37
N THR A 3 -27.02 15.67 36.20
CA THR A 3 -25.80 15.12 36.77
C THR A 3 -24.91 14.54 35.65
N SER A 4 -23.79 15.20 35.40
CA SER A 4 -22.69 14.70 34.57
C SER A 4 -22.18 13.40 35.12
N LYS A 5 -22.40 12.30 34.39
CA LYS A 5 -21.74 11.02 34.64
C LYS A 5 -20.28 11.19 34.22
N LEU A 6 -19.38 11.29 35.18
CA LEU A 6 -17.93 11.19 34.98
C LEU A 6 -17.66 9.79 34.44
N ILE A 7 -17.27 9.72 33.17
CA ILE A 7 -16.66 8.53 32.56
C ILE A 7 -15.30 8.40 33.23
N THR A 8 -15.14 7.40 34.08
CA THR A 8 -13.87 7.15 34.75
C THR A 8 -12.87 6.58 33.74
N GLU A 9 -11.71 7.21 33.62
CA GLU A 9 -10.59 6.86 32.74
C GLU A 9 -10.13 5.39 32.86
N ASN A 10 -10.50 4.68 33.92
CA ASN A 10 -10.14 3.29 34.19
C ASN A 10 -10.91 2.27 33.33
N ASP A 11 -12.11 2.60 32.81
CA ASP A 11 -12.89 1.64 32.01
C ASP A 11 -12.34 1.45 30.59
N THR A 12 -11.51 2.37 30.11
CA THR A 12 -10.93 2.34 28.75
C THR A 12 -9.64 1.52 28.66
N VAL A 13 -8.87 1.39 29.74
CA VAL A 13 -7.56 0.73 29.74
C VAL A 13 -7.70 -0.81 29.87
N GLU A 14 -8.70 -1.31 30.60
CA GLU A 14 -8.88 -2.77 30.79
C GLU A 14 -9.54 -3.48 29.59
N SER A 15 -10.26 -2.76 28.73
CA SER A 15 -10.90 -3.35 27.55
C SER A 15 -9.93 -3.70 26.43
N HIS A 16 -8.87 -2.92 26.24
CA HIS A 16 -7.91 -3.06 25.15
C HIS A 16 -7.14 -4.38 25.13
N PRO A 17 -6.59 -4.90 26.25
CA PRO A 17 -5.87 -6.18 26.23
C PRO A 17 -6.75 -7.38 25.88
N ARG A 18 -7.97 -7.42 26.39
CA ARG A 18 -8.93 -8.51 26.12
C ARG A 18 -9.40 -8.47 24.66
N GLN A 19 -9.68 -7.28 24.15
CA GLN A 19 -10.07 -7.07 22.74
C GLN A 19 -8.94 -7.46 21.78
N PHE A 20 -7.71 -7.08 22.10
CA PHE A 20 -6.53 -7.48 21.31
C PHE A 20 -6.37 -9.02 21.27
N VAL A 21 -6.50 -9.71 22.39
CA VAL A 21 -6.44 -11.16 22.44
C VAL A 21 -7.56 -11.81 21.61
N GLN A 22 -8.76 -11.23 21.64
CA GLN A 22 -9.87 -11.71 20.83
C GLN A 22 -9.57 -11.56 19.33
N TRP A 23 -9.12 -10.38 18.89
CA TRP A 23 -8.71 -10.17 17.49
C TRP A 23 -7.62 -11.14 17.05
N LEU A 24 -6.63 -11.40 17.90
CA LEU A 24 -5.57 -12.36 17.59
C LEU A 24 -6.13 -13.78 17.40
N ARG A 25 -7.08 -14.20 18.23
CA ARG A 25 -7.77 -15.49 18.08
C ARG A 25 -8.59 -15.56 16.79
N ASP A 26 -9.23 -14.46 16.41
CA ASP A 26 -10.03 -14.36 15.19
C ASP A 26 -9.15 -14.42 13.93
N VAL A 27 -7.92 -13.90 14.00
CA VAL A 27 -6.94 -13.91 12.89
C VAL A 27 -6.24 -15.26 12.74
N ALA A 28 -6.05 -16.01 13.81
CA ALA A 28 -5.28 -17.26 13.81
C ALA A 28 -5.72 -18.30 12.74
N PRO A 29 -7.01 -18.55 12.46
CA PRO A 29 -7.44 -19.45 11.39
C PRO A 29 -7.02 -18.99 10.00
N TYR A 30 -7.00 -17.67 9.75
CA TYR A 30 -6.56 -17.10 8.48
C TYR A 30 -5.05 -17.29 8.30
N VAL A 31 -4.26 -17.04 9.34
CA VAL A 31 -2.81 -17.29 9.33
C VAL A 31 -2.53 -18.75 8.97
N HIS A 32 -3.22 -19.69 9.60
CA HIS A 32 -3.06 -21.13 9.31
C HIS A 32 -3.44 -21.45 7.85
N THR A 33 -4.57 -20.93 7.37
CA THR A 33 -5.06 -21.19 6.00
C THR A 33 -4.13 -20.65 4.92
N PHE A 34 -3.56 -19.46 5.16
CA PHE A 34 -2.78 -18.71 4.16
C PHE A 34 -1.26 -18.85 4.33
N HIS A 35 -0.81 -19.55 5.36
CA HIS A 35 0.61 -19.84 5.55
C HIS A 35 1.22 -20.47 4.29
N ASN A 36 2.38 -20.00 3.85
CA ASN A 36 3.06 -20.42 2.63
C ASN A 36 2.29 -20.18 1.31
N LYS A 37 1.15 -19.49 1.34
CA LYS A 37 0.47 -19.04 0.12
C LYS A 37 1.13 -17.79 -0.44
N THR A 38 0.98 -17.57 -1.75
CA THR A 38 1.47 -16.37 -2.43
C THR A 38 0.31 -15.43 -2.69
N PHE A 39 0.45 -14.18 -2.21
CA PHE A 39 -0.47 -13.10 -2.50
C PHE A 39 0.17 -12.17 -3.51
N VAL A 40 -0.61 -11.78 -4.52
CA VAL A 40 -0.26 -10.72 -5.46
C VAL A 40 -1.03 -9.47 -5.06
N ILE A 41 -0.31 -8.44 -4.63
CA ILE A 41 -0.89 -7.17 -4.17
C ILE A 41 -0.56 -6.11 -5.20
N ALA A 42 -1.57 -5.64 -5.93
CA ALA A 42 -1.46 -4.51 -6.83
C ALA A 42 -1.88 -3.22 -6.10
N CYS A 43 -1.09 -2.19 -6.24
CA CYS A 43 -1.32 -0.88 -5.60
C CYS A 43 -1.35 0.20 -6.67
N ALA A 44 -2.28 1.14 -6.56
CA ALA A 44 -2.33 2.30 -7.44
C ALA A 44 -1.14 3.24 -7.18
N GLY A 45 -0.60 3.85 -8.25
CA GLY A 45 0.53 4.79 -8.13
C GLY A 45 0.20 6.02 -7.30
N GLU A 46 -1.07 6.41 -7.27
CA GLU A 46 -1.60 7.52 -6.48
C GLU A 46 -1.45 7.28 -4.97
N LEU A 47 -1.55 6.03 -4.50
CA LEU A 47 -1.31 5.70 -3.10
C LEU A 47 0.14 6.00 -2.71
N ILE A 48 1.08 5.66 -3.59
CA ILE A 48 2.52 5.88 -3.37
C ILE A 48 2.83 7.38 -3.42
N GLU A 49 2.28 8.09 -4.40
CA GLU A 49 2.45 9.54 -4.54
C GLU A 49 1.94 10.31 -3.31
N ASN A 50 0.84 9.87 -2.71
CA ASN A 50 0.24 10.47 -1.52
C ASN A 50 0.88 10.02 -0.19
N GLY A 51 2.01 9.34 -0.23
CA GLY A 51 2.76 8.94 0.98
C GLY A 51 2.25 7.67 1.68
N GLY A 52 1.33 6.91 1.08
CA GLY A 52 0.78 5.69 1.66
C GLY A 52 1.71 4.45 1.55
N LEU A 53 2.92 4.61 1.01
CA LEU A 53 3.83 3.48 0.82
C LEU A 53 4.34 2.91 2.15
N GLU A 54 4.66 3.76 3.12
CA GLU A 54 5.20 3.32 4.41
C GLU A 54 4.20 2.46 5.18
N ASP A 55 2.95 2.90 5.29
CA ASP A 55 1.88 2.14 5.95
C ASP A 55 1.65 0.80 5.26
N LEU A 56 1.62 0.81 3.92
CA LEU A 56 1.47 -0.41 3.12
C LEU A 56 2.63 -1.39 3.31
N VAL A 57 3.86 -0.90 3.43
CA VAL A 57 5.04 -1.72 3.71
C VAL A 57 4.95 -2.37 5.08
N PHE A 58 4.44 -1.67 6.10
CA PHE A 58 4.17 -2.24 7.42
C PHE A 58 3.15 -3.39 7.34
N ASP A 59 2.04 -3.18 6.65
CA ASP A 59 0.99 -4.21 6.48
C ASP A 59 1.53 -5.43 5.74
N ILE A 60 2.27 -5.23 4.66
CA ILE A 60 2.91 -6.30 3.88
C ILE A 60 3.94 -7.05 4.73
N SER A 61 4.73 -6.34 5.52
CA SER A 61 5.72 -6.94 6.41
C SER A 61 5.06 -7.81 7.48
N LEU A 62 3.91 -7.40 7.99
CA LEU A 62 3.12 -8.19 8.92
C LEU A 62 2.61 -9.49 8.26
N LEU A 63 2.07 -9.43 7.05
CA LEU A 63 1.65 -10.61 6.29
C LEU A 63 2.82 -11.56 6.05
N LYS A 64 3.99 -11.02 5.72
CA LYS A 64 5.22 -11.79 5.53
C LYS A 64 5.66 -12.46 6.84
N ALA A 65 5.61 -11.76 7.96
CA ALA A 65 5.91 -12.32 9.29
C ALA A 65 4.96 -13.45 9.68
N MET A 66 3.71 -13.41 9.22
CA MET A 66 2.73 -14.49 9.38
C MET A 66 2.96 -15.69 8.41
N GLY A 67 4.03 -15.68 7.63
CA GLY A 67 4.42 -16.79 6.75
C GLY A 67 3.81 -16.76 5.35
N MET A 68 3.25 -15.64 4.92
CA MET A 68 2.75 -15.45 3.56
C MET A 68 3.88 -14.98 2.64
N ARG A 69 3.83 -15.40 1.37
CA ARG A 69 4.73 -14.90 0.32
C ARG A 69 4.03 -13.79 -0.44
N ILE A 70 4.70 -12.67 -0.65
CA ILE A 70 4.10 -11.49 -1.27
C ILE A 70 4.81 -11.18 -2.58
N VAL A 71 4.02 -10.93 -3.63
CA VAL A 71 4.42 -10.30 -4.88
C VAL A 71 3.75 -8.94 -4.92
N PHE A 72 4.52 -7.88 -4.86
CA PHE A 72 4.01 -6.52 -4.87
C PHE A 72 4.14 -5.90 -6.27
N ILE A 73 3.05 -5.32 -6.77
CA ILE A 73 2.98 -4.69 -8.11
C ILE A 73 2.58 -3.23 -7.92
N PRO A 74 3.55 -2.29 -7.88
CA PRO A 74 3.25 -0.86 -7.80
C PRO A 74 2.76 -0.31 -9.14
N GLY A 75 1.70 0.49 -9.12
CA GLY A 75 1.29 1.33 -10.24
C GLY A 75 2.20 2.55 -10.37
N ALA A 76 2.42 3.01 -11.60
CA ALA A 76 3.35 4.12 -11.91
C ALA A 76 2.69 5.24 -12.71
N ARG A 77 1.37 5.29 -12.81
CA ARG A 77 0.68 6.24 -13.68
C ARG A 77 0.99 7.71 -13.34
N PRO A 78 0.85 8.17 -12.08
CA PRO A 78 1.16 9.56 -11.74
C PRO A 78 2.62 9.91 -11.97
N GLN A 79 3.55 9.01 -11.65
CA GLN A 79 4.98 9.20 -11.82
C GLN A 79 5.36 9.32 -13.31
N ILE A 80 4.71 8.54 -14.17
CA ILE A 80 4.88 8.63 -15.63
C ILE A 80 4.35 9.97 -16.15
N GLU A 81 3.14 10.40 -15.71
CA GLU A 81 2.58 11.70 -16.11
C GLU A 81 3.49 12.86 -15.69
N ALA A 82 4.05 12.81 -14.48
CA ALA A 82 5.01 13.83 -14.02
C ALA A 82 6.26 13.88 -14.90
N GLN A 83 6.83 12.74 -15.28
CA GLN A 83 7.99 12.68 -16.17
C GLN A 83 7.69 13.17 -17.58
N LEU A 84 6.51 12.87 -18.12
CA LEU A 84 6.07 13.38 -19.42
C LEU A 84 5.87 14.90 -19.38
N ALA A 85 5.26 15.40 -18.31
CA ALA A 85 5.07 16.84 -18.12
C ALA A 85 6.41 17.62 -18.07
N LEU A 86 7.40 17.10 -17.34
CA LEU A 86 8.76 17.67 -17.29
C LEU A 86 9.42 17.76 -18.66
N ARG A 87 9.10 16.84 -19.57
CA ARG A 87 9.63 16.79 -20.94
C ARG A 87 8.74 17.48 -21.96
N GLN A 88 7.62 18.07 -21.52
CA GLN A 88 6.64 18.71 -22.40
C GLN A 88 6.05 17.72 -23.44
N ILE A 89 5.95 16.46 -23.09
CA ILE A 89 5.36 15.40 -23.91
C ILE A 89 3.91 15.20 -23.45
N SER A 90 2.95 15.31 -24.37
CA SER A 90 1.55 15.03 -24.06
C SER A 90 1.28 13.52 -24.01
N SER A 91 0.50 13.10 -23.02
CA SER A 91 -0.03 11.73 -22.96
C SER A 91 -1.15 11.53 -23.97
N GLU A 92 -1.07 10.45 -24.71
CA GLU A 92 -2.13 10.01 -25.62
C GLU A 92 -2.64 8.65 -25.17
N PHE A 93 -3.97 8.48 -25.16
CA PHE A 93 -4.62 7.23 -24.78
C PHE A 93 -5.60 6.77 -25.84
N VAL A 94 -5.60 5.48 -26.13
CA VAL A 94 -6.61 4.83 -26.98
C VAL A 94 -7.27 3.71 -26.16
N ASN A 95 -8.57 3.80 -25.96
CA ASN A 95 -9.33 2.85 -25.12
C ASN A 95 -8.74 2.66 -23.70
N GLY A 96 -8.26 3.72 -23.08
CA GLY A 96 -7.66 3.67 -21.75
C GLY A 96 -6.23 3.14 -21.70
N ILE A 97 -5.64 2.77 -22.85
CA ILE A 97 -4.27 2.29 -22.97
C ILE A 97 -3.40 3.43 -23.51
N ARG A 98 -2.29 3.71 -22.83
CA ARG A 98 -1.34 4.74 -23.26
C ARG A 98 -0.67 4.36 -24.59
N VAL A 99 -0.68 5.29 -25.52
CA VAL A 99 0.15 5.21 -26.74
C VAL A 99 1.60 5.53 -26.34
N THR A 100 2.48 4.56 -26.49
CA THR A 100 3.87 4.67 -26.05
C THR A 100 4.80 4.68 -27.27
N ASN A 101 5.12 5.89 -27.75
CA ASN A 101 6.16 6.10 -28.76
C ASN A 101 7.56 6.10 -28.10
N ALA A 102 8.62 6.25 -28.90
CA ALA A 102 10.00 6.19 -28.40
C ALA A 102 10.30 7.24 -27.31
N ALA A 103 9.84 8.48 -27.47
CA ALA A 103 10.05 9.55 -26.48
C ALA A 103 9.29 9.28 -25.19
N THR A 104 8.03 8.81 -25.29
CA THR A 104 7.21 8.41 -24.15
C THR A 104 7.84 7.22 -23.42
N LEU A 105 8.42 6.26 -24.17
CA LEU A 105 9.04 5.06 -23.56
C LEU A 105 10.23 5.43 -22.66
N GLU A 106 11.04 6.40 -23.03
CA GLU A 106 12.17 6.85 -22.18
C GLU A 106 11.65 7.45 -20.87
N ALA A 107 10.61 8.28 -20.91
CA ALA A 107 9.99 8.82 -19.72
C ALA A 107 9.39 7.72 -18.81
N VAL A 108 8.76 6.70 -19.42
CA VAL A 108 8.21 5.53 -18.69
C VAL A 108 9.32 4.74 -17.99
N LYS A 109 10.44 4.49 -18.68
CA LYS A 109 11.58 3.76 -18.09
C LYS A 109 12.15 4.49 -16.88
N GLU A 110 12.32 5.80 -16.95
CA GLU A 110 12.83 6.60 -15.84
C GLU A 110 11.87 6.63 -14.67
N ALA A 111 10.58 6.88 -14.93
CA ALA A 111 9.56 6.89 -13.89
C ALA A 111 9.47 5.53 -13.18
N CYS A 112 9.39 4.44 -13.93
CA CYS A 112 9.31 3.08 -13.37
C CYS A 112 10.61 2.68 -12.66
N GLY A 113 11.78 3.08 -13.18
CA GLY A 113 13.05 2.81 -12.53
C GLY A 113 13.20 3.52 -11.19
N ALA A 114 12.86 4.81 -11.12
CA ALA A 114 12.87 5.58 -9.88
C ALA A 114 11.87 5.03 -8.85
N LEU A 115 10.64 4.73 -9.30
CA LEU A 115 9.61 4.16 -8.44
C LEU A 115 10.04 2.80 -7.86
N ARG A 116 10.62 1.93 -8.69
CA ARG A 116 11.13 0.63 -8.27
C ARG A 116 12.17 0.78 -7.16
N LEU A 117 13.15 1.66 -7.33
CA LEU A 117 14.17 1.90 -6.30
C LEU A 117 13.57 2.45 -5.01
N SER A 118 12.59 3.37 -5.11
CA SER A 118 11.88 3.89 -3.94
C SER A 118 11.10 2.81 -3.20
N VAL A 119 10.43 1.92 -3.92
CA VAL A 119 9.71 0.79 -3.33
C VAL A 119 10.68 -0.20 -2.69
N GLU A 120 11.75 -0.59 -3.40
CA GLU A 120 12.76 -1.51 -2.85
C GLU A 120 13.46 -0.95 -1.60
N ALA A 121 13.65 0.36 -1.52
CA ALA A 121 14.25 1.02 -0.36
C ALA A 121 13.30 1.09 0.85
N ALA A 122 11.98 0.97 0.64
CA ALA A 122 10.99 1.00 1.71
C ALA A 122 10.80 -0.37 2.39
N PHE A 123 11.16 -1.48 1.71
CA PHE A 123 11.11 -2.86 2.23
C PHE A 123 12.42 -3.29 2.89
#